data_0618471cb4d4e80724a594f377926de3
#
_entry.id   0618471cb4d4e80724a594f377926de3
#
_cell.length_a   1.000
_cell.length_b   1.000
_cell.length_c   1.000
_cell.angle_alpha   90.00
_cell.angle_beta   90.00
_cell.angle_gamma   90.00
#
_symmetry.space_group_name_H-M   'P 1'
#
loop_
_entity.id
_entity.type
_entity.pdbx_description
1 polymer ?
#
loop_
_entity_poly.entity_id
_entity_poly.type
_entity_poly.pdbx_seq_one_letter_code
_entity_poly.pdbx_strand_id
1 'polypeptide(L)'
;MRAPSIFRSVLTLTSLSVGLSFAGVCAQAQDIGVDVGGAAGIFRPKNPEAKKRTNRPSPVVRRGSASRTTGATNAAVEDRIEDLLDKGNQFRDARRFAEAEAAYQSILKLKANSGRAAYGLGNIYSDQQRWEEAEAAYRNAAQWSPSDVDALVALSVVLVQPRTGAGNAKRFADAEAFARRAVQLEPKNAIAWDRLGVALQARGLFNNETEHAYRRAVELDPQFPVAYAHLARVLNRMGRRDEAQPLYERATQLAKDPATLNVIAESLQAEQQWQNSEPVLKRTLELDGKNPTALYLMGRMLVVFKRYRESEPYLKLATEVSPRAFQPFNLLGRTYLALNRFEEAEVTYERAAAFASPGDRKQLAGIYGFEGVGDGYMKAKKKPSAARAYQRALELDPGNKELEQRLAGAH
;
A
#
# COMPACT_ATOMS: atom_id res chain seq x y z
N MET A 1 -80.29 15.19 14.55
CA MET A 1 -79.51 15.99 15.48
C MET A 1 -78.05 15.83 15.15
N ARG A 2 -77.40 16.90 14.71
CA ARG A 2 -76.04 16.90 14.14
C ARG A 2 -75.03 17.07 15.28
N ALA A 3 -73.96 16.25 15.30
CA ALA A 3 -72.81 16.43 16.15
C ALA A 3 -71.68 17.19 15.37
N PRO A 4 -70.90 18.08 16.02
CA PRO A 4 -69.88 18.90 15.32
C PRO A 4 -68.56 18.20 15.22
N SER A 5 -67.90 18.48 14.08
CA SER A 5 -66.56 18.06 13.71
C SER A 5 -65.48 18.78 14.53
N ILE A 6 -64.53 18.03 15.08
CA ILE A 6 -63.34 18.55 15.73
C ILE A 6 -62.17 18.57 14.70
N PHE A 7 -61.71 19.78 14.38
CA PHE A 7 -60.51 20.03 13.62
C PHE A 7 -59.30 19.55 14.43
N ARG A 8 -58.53 18.60 13.91
CA ARG A 8 -57.16 18.29 14.37
C ARG A 8 -56.20 19.02 13.48
N SER A 9 -55.58 20.07 14.01
CA SER A 9 -54.42 20.73 13.43
C SER A 9 -53.22 19.80 13.48
N VAL A 10 -52.75 19.36 12.31
CA VAL A 10 -51.47 18.64 12.17
C VAL A 10 -50.37 19.70 12.08
N LEU A 11 -49.60 19.83 13.16
CA LEU A 11 -48.35 20.57 13.14
C LEU A 11 -47.36 19.76 12.30
N THR A 12 -47.06 20.18 11.07
CA THR A 12 -45.96 19.71 10.29
C THR A 12 -44.67 20.33 10.85
N LEU A 13 -43.95 19.58 11.63
CA LEU A 13 -42.55 19.86 11.92
C LEU A 13 -41.73 19.61 10.65
N THR A 14 -41.39 20.67 9.94
CA THR A 14 -40.35 20.66 8.92
C THR A 14 -38.99 20.50 9.63
N SER A 15 -38.52 19.28 9.73
CA SER A 15 -37.12 18.98 10.06
C SER A 15 -36.25 19.45 8.89
N LEU A 16 -35.62 20.61 9.05
CA LEU A 16 -34.49 21.02 8.20
C LEU A 16 -33.34 20.04 8.46
N SER A 17 -33.32 18.93 7.75
CA SER A 17 -32.15 18.10 7.62
C SER A 17 -31.14 18.87 6.79
N VAL A 18 -30.18 19.54 7.45
CA VAL A 18 -28.93 19.97 6.84
C VAL A 18 -28.20 18.70 6.44
N GLY A 19 -28.49 18.23 5.23
CA GLY A 19 -27.74 17.19 4.56
C GLY A 19 -26.36 17.72 4.25
N LEU A 20 -25.45 17.68 5.23
CA LEU A 20 -24.04 17.76 4.98
C LEU A 20 -23.70 16.55 4.11
N SER A 21 -23.44 16.85 2.83
CA SER A 21 -23.06 15.87 1.83
C SER A 21 -21.77 15.17 2.27
N PHE A 22 -21.90 14.02 2.93
CA PHE A 22 -20.82 13.07 3.17
C PHE A 22 -20.27 12.45 1.88
N ALA A 23 -20.90 12.74 0.73
CA ALA A 23 -20.47 12.26 -0.57
C ALA A 23 -19.05 12.72 -0.96
N GLY A 24 -18.61 13.92 -0.52
CA GLY A 24 -17.26 14.41 -0.83
C GLY A 24 -16.14 13.69 -0.05
N VAL A 25 -16.43 13.18 1.14
CA VAL A 25 -15.43 12.44 1.94
C VAL A 25 -15.33 10.98 1.51
N CYS A 26 -16.45 10.39 1.05
CA CYS A 26 -16.43 9.03 0.50
C CYS A 26 -15.77 8.95 -0.88
N ALA A 27 -15.89 9.96 -1.74
CA ALA A 27 -15.22 9.96 -3.04
C ALA A 27 -13.69 10.09 -2.89
N GLN A 28 -13.20 10.79 -1.86
CA GLN A 28 -11.76 10.87 -1.57
C GLN A 28 -11.18 9.61 -0.92
N ALA A 29 -12.00 8.77 -0.32
CA ALA A 29 -11.56 7.46 0.16
C ALA A 29 -11.39 6.44 -0.98
N GLN A 30 -11.97 6.72 -2.16
CA GLN A 30 -11.81 5.89 -3.37
C GLN A 30 -10.56 6.25 -4.18
N ASP A 31 -10.03 7.49 -4.03
CA ASP A 31 -8.78 7.94 -4.69
C ASP A 31 -7.52 7.68 -3.84
N ILE A 32 -7.65 7.38 -2.56
CA ILE A 32 -6.60 6.68 -1.83
C ILE A 32 -6.75 5.25 -2.33
N GLY A 33 -6.06 4.95 -3.44
CA GLY A 33 -6.01 3.61 -3.98
C GLY A 33 -5.91 2.68 -2.79
N VAL A 34 -6.95 1.86 -2.63
CA VAL A 34 -6.92 0.82 -1.61
C VAL A 34 -5.59 0.15 -1.81
N ASP A 35 -4.65 0.45 -0.93
CA ASP A 35 -3.31 -0.10 -1.02
C ASP A 35 -3.44 -1.60 -0.77
N VAL A 36 -3.86 -2.30 -1.84
CA VAL A 36 -3.73 -3.76 -1.92
C VAL A 36 -2.26 -4.09 -1.76
N GLY A 37 -1.40 -3.07 -1.96
CA GLY A 37 0.04 -3.10 -1.78
C GLY A 37 0.52 -2.92 -0.35
N GLY A 38 -0.27 -2.45 0.62
CA GLY A 38 0.12 -2.50 2.04
C GLY A 38 0.45 -3.93 2.46
N ALA A 39 -0.33 -4.90 1.98
CA ALA A 39 -0.01 -6.32 2.09
C ALA A 39 1.24 -6.74 1.32
N ALA A 40 1.58 -6.06 0.23
CA ALA A 40 2.81 -6.35 -0.53
C ALA A 40 4.05 -5.79 0.17
N GLY A 41 3.94 -4.70 0.92
CA GLY A 41 5.04 -4.16 1.73
C GLY A 41 5.49 -5.10 2.86
N ILE A 42 4.62 -6.00 3.32
CA ILE A 42 4.94 -7.03 4.33
C ILE A 42 5.45 -8.32 3.69
N PHE A 43 5.02 -8.60 2.47
CA PHE A 43 5.53 -9.76 1.75
C PHE A 43 6.91 -9.43 1.17
N ARG A 44 7.95 -9.60 2.00
CA ARG A 44 9.32 -9.66 1.50
C ARG A 44 9.55 -11.06 0.94
N PRO A 45 9.68 -11.23 -0.38
CA PRO A 45 9.95 -12.53 -0.97
C PRO A 45 11.21 -13.13 -0.37
N LYS A 46 11.17 -14.44 -0.10
CA LYS A 46 12.36 -15.17 0.35
C LYS A 46 13.50 -15.01 -0.66
N ASN A 47 14.72 -15.11 -0.19
CA ASN A 47 15.86 -15.18 -1.10
C ASN A 47 15.80 -16.48 -1.91
N PRO A 48 16.26 -16.48 -3.19
CA PRO A 48 16.37 -17.70 -3.97
C PRO A 48 17.28 -18.71 -3.26
N GLU A 49 16.82 -19.95 -3.10
CA GLU A 49 17.60 -20.98 -2.41
C GLU A 49 18.85 -21.33 -3.20
N ALA A 50 20.00 -21.22 -2.56
CA ALA A 50 21.24 -21.81 -3.01
C ALA A 50 21.32 -23.28 -2.59
N LYS A 51 21.65 -24.16 -3.49
CA LYS A 51 21.82 -25.58 -3.17
C LYS A 51 23.04 -25.74 -2.26
N LYS A 52 22.87 -26.37 -1.10
CA LYS A 52 23.98 -26.72 -0.21
C LYS A 52 25.02 -27.53 -0.98
N ARG A 53 26.29 -27.09 -0.93
CA ARG A 53 27.39 -27.86 -1.47
C ARG A 53 27.35 -29.28 -0.91
N THR A 54 27.10 -30.28 -1.74
CA THR A 54 27.41 -31.65 -1.35
C THR A 54 28.94 -31.72 -1.23
N ASN A 55 29.47 -32.15 -0.07
CA ASN A 55 30.88 -32.44 0.14
C ASN A 55 31.35 -33.50 -0.88
N ARG A 56 31.57 -33.09 -2.12
CA ARG A 56 32.24 -33.93 -3.09
C ARG A 56 33.74 -33.75 -2.87
N PRO A 57 34.49 -34.81 -2.61
CA PRO A 57 35.93 -34.73 -2.56
C PRO A 57 36.45 -34.17 -3.88
N SER A 58 37.42 -33.28 -3.81
CA SER A 58 38.07 -32.67 -4.98
C SER A 58 38.41 -33.76 -5.99
N PRO A 59 38.08 -33.60 -7.28
CA PRO A 59 38.36 -34.64 -8.26
C PRO A 59 39.86 -34.84 -8.39
N VAL A 60 40.31 -36.01 -7.98
CA VAL A 60 41.68 -36.45 -8.26
C VAL A 60 41.85 -36.47 -9.78
N VAL A 61 42.70 -35.62 -10.29
CA VAL A 61 43.00 -35.51 -11.74
C VAL A 61 43.60 -36.81 -12.22
N ARG A 62 42.77 -37.75 -12.66
CA ARG A 62 43.21 -38.87 -13.51
C ARG A 62 43.08 -38.46 -14.97
N ARG A 63 44.27 -38.32 -15.63
CA ARG A 63 44.36 -38.11 -17.07
C ARG A 63 43.65 -39.26 -17.82
N GLY A 64 42.54 -38.92 -18.53
CA GLY A 64 41.86 -39.88 -19.41
C GLY A 64 40.48 -39.44 -19.84
N SER A 65 40.34 -39.16 -21.14
CA SER A 65 39.17 -39.01 -22.02
C SER A 65 38.41 -37.68 -22.06
N ALA A 66 38.17 -37.18 -23.26
CA ALA A 66 37.52 -35.92 -23.62
C ALA A 66 36.04 -35.78 -23.12
N SER A 67 35.39 -36.88 -22.74
CA SER A 67 34.04 -36.88 -22.19
C SER A 67 33.97 -36.42 -20.72
N ARG A 68 35.10 -36.39 -19.99
CA ARG A 68 35.13 -35.95 -18.59
C ARG A 68 35.35 -34.45 -18.41
N THR A 69 35.87 -33.76 -19.43
CA THR A 69 36.17 -32.32 -19.37
C THR A 69 34.91 -31.47 -19.41
N THR A 70 33.89 -31.84 -20.20
CA THR A 70 32.60 -31.12 -20.26
C THR A 70 31.81 -31.24 -18.96
N GLY A 71 31.83 -32.42 -18.32
CA GLY A 71 31.16 -32.61 -17.01
C GLY A 71 31.82 -31.83 -15.87
N ALA A 72 33.16 -31.73 -15.88
CA ALA A 72 33.89 -30.95 -14.88
C ALA A 72 33.73 -29.42 -15.04
N THR A 73 33.64 -28.95 -16.29
CA THR A 73 33.38 -27.52 -16.58
C THR A 73 31.94 -27.15 -16.20
N ASN A 74 30.95 -27.98 -16.47
CA ASN A 74 29.56 -27.73 -16.07
C ASN A 74 29.39 -27.72 -14.53
N ALA A 75 30.05 -28.62 -13.81
CA ALA A 75 30.02 -28.64 -12.35
C ALA A 75 30.64 -27.36 -11.75
N ALA A 76 31.76 -26.89 -12.31
CA ALA A 76 32.39 -25.65 -11.88
C ALA A 76 31.51 -24.40 -12.15
N VAL A 77 30.78 -24.41 -13.26
CA VAL A 77 29.79 -23.32 -13.56
C VAL A 77 28.65 -23.33 -12.57
N GLU A 78 28.07 -24.50 -12.26
CA GLU A 78 26.96 -24.60 -11.27
C GLU A 78 27.49 -24.20 -9.87
N ASP A 79 28.68 -24.62 -9.43
CA ASP A 79 29.28 -24.18 -8.17
C ASP A 79 29.46 -22.65 -8.13
N ARG A 80 29.84 -22.04 -9.24
CA ARG A 80 29.98 -20.60 -9.37
C ARG A 80 28.63 -19.89 -9.28
N ILE A 81 27.57 -20.47 -9.84
CA ILE A 81 26.19 -19.96 -9.75
C ILE A 81 25.72 -19.99 -8.29
N GLU A 82 25.95 -21.09 -7.55
CA GLU A 82 25.57 -21.17 -6.14
C GLU A 82 26.31 -20.13 -5.29
N ASP A 83 27.64 -19.95 -5.49
CA ASP A 83 28.41 -18.90 -4.82
C ASP A 83 27.89 -17.48 -5.10
N LEU A 84 27.47 -17.21 -6.35
CA LEU A 84 26.89 -15.92 -6.73
C LEU A 84 25.49 -15.71 -6.16
N LEU A 85 24.67 -16.76 -6.07
CA LEU A 85 23.35 -16.70 -5.41
C LEU A 85 23.52 -16.34 -3.93
N ASP A 86 24.40 -17.03 -3.21
CA ASP A 86 24.67 -16.75 -1.80
C ASP A 86 25.15 -15.31 -1.59
N LYS A 87 26.06 -14.81 -2.43
CA LYS A 87 26.52 -13.42 -2.38
C LYS A 87 25.39 -12.44 -2.66
N GLY A 88 24.59 -12.69 -3.70
CA GLY A 88 23.44 -11.85 -4.04
C GLY A 88 22.45 -11.76 -2.89
N ASN A 89 22.15 -12.91 -2.25
CA ASN A 89 21.28 -12.98 -1.08
C ASN A 89 21.85 -12.17 0.10
N GLN A 90 23.14 -12.36 0.43
CA GLN A 90 23.81 -11.63 1.51
C GLN A 90 23.82 -10.12 1.26
N PHE A 91 24.11 -9.69 0.03
CA PHE A 91 24.09 -8.27 -0.33
C PHE A 91 22.68 -7.69 -0.25
N ARG A 92 21.64 -8.42 -0.69
CA ARG A 92 20.25 -7.99 -0.53
C ARG A 92 19.88 -7.82 0.94
N ASP A 93 20.24 -8.78 1.80
CA ASP A 93 19.95 -8.72 3.24
C ASP A 93 20.68 -7.57 3.93
N ALA A 94 21.88 -7.26 3.46
CA ALA A 94 22.66 -6.08 3.88
C ALA A 94 22.18 -4.76 3.22
N ARG A 95 21.12 -4.77 2.41
CA ARG A 95 20.60 -3.65 1.61
C ARG A 95 21.63 -3.05 0.63
N ARG A 96 22.63 -3.81 0.25
CA ARG A 96 23.63 -3.46 -0.75
C ARG A 96 23.12 -3.84 -2.14
N PHE A 97 22.09 -3.14 -2.59
CA PHE A 97 21.28 -3.54 -3.75
C PHE A 97 22.07 -3.56 -5.06
N ALA A 98 22.99 -2.62 -5.28
CA ALA A 98 23.81 -2.59 -6.50
C ALA A 98 24.70 -3.83 -6.62
N GLU A 99 25.29 -4.27 -5.52
CA GLU A 99 26.17 -5.45 -5.50
C GLU A 99 25.36 -6.73 -5.61
N ALA A 100 24.18 -6.77 -4.99
CA ALA A 100 23.24 -7.88 -5.16
C ALA A 100 22.78 -8.01 -6.62
N GLU A 101 22.43 -6.90 -7.27
CA GLU A 101 22.03 -6.85 -8.68
C GLU A 101 23.18 -7.37 -9.57
N ALA A 102 24.42 -6.89 -9.36
CA ALA A 102 25.59 -7.33 -10.12
C ALA A 102 25.86 -8.83 -9.96
N ALA A 103 25.65 -9.39 -8.75
CA ALA A 103 25.80 -10.83 -8.50
C ALA A 103 24.79 -11.64 -9.31
N TYR A 104 23.48 -11.29 -9.26
CA TYR A 104 22.46 -12.00 -10.02
C TYR A 104 22.60 -11.81 -11.54
N GLN A 105 23.00 -10.63 -12.01
CA GLN A 105 23.33 -10.42 -13.44
C GLN A 105 24.50 -11.27 -13.90
N SER A 106 25.50 -11.49 -13.03
CA SER A 106 26.62 -12.38 -13.33
C SER A 106 26.18 -13.83 -13.50
N ILE A 107 25.15 -14.27 -12.76
CA ILE A 107 24.53 -15.59 -12.97
C ILE A 107 23.86 -15.65 -14.34
N LEU A 108 23.13 -14.62 -14.76
CA LEU A 108 22.48 -14.58 -16.06
C LEU A 108 23.48 -14.61 -17.23
N LYS A 109 24.70 -14.09 -17.03
CA LYS A 109 25.81 -14.22 -18.02
C LYS A 109 26.32 -15.66 -18.11
N LEU A 110 26.30 -16.42 -17.02
CA LEU A 110 26.71 -17.83 -16.98
C LEU A 110 25.57 -18.76 -17.46
N LYS A 111 24.33 -18.43 -17.14
CA LYS A 111 23.12 -19.20 -17.45
C LYS A 111 21.96 -18.25 -17.73
N ALA A 112 21.77 -17.93 -19.02
CA ALA A 112 20.82 -16.89 -19.47
C ALA A 112 19.40 -17.07 -18.94
N ASN A 113 18.92 -18.31 -18.77
CA ASN A 113 17.56 -18.62 -18.31
C ASN A 113 17.53 -19.11 -16.86
N SER A 114 18.31 -18.47 -15.97
CA SER A 114 18.30 -18.80 -14.55
C SER A 114 17.09 -18.18 -13.85
N GLY A 115 16.04 -18.98 -13.61
CA GLY A 115 14.83 -18.53 -12.90
C GLY A 115 15.17 -17.98 -11.51
N ARG A 116 16.10 -18.62 -10.77
CA ARG A 116 16.55 -18.16 -9.44
C ARG A 116 17.22 -16.78 -9.49
N ALA A 117 18.04 -16.51 -10.50
CA ALA A 117 18.67 -15.20 -10.66
C ALA A 117 17.65 -14.12 -11.03
N ALA A 118 16.71 -14.42 -11.93
CA ALA A 118 15.63 -13.51 -12.28
C ALA A 118 14.73 -13.24 -11.07
N TYR A 119 14.40 -14.24 -10.27
CA TYR A 119 13.65 -14.08 -9.02
C TYR A 119 14.41 -13.18 -8.02
N GLY A 120 15.72 -13.40 -7.84
CA GLY A 120 16.56 -12.54 -7.00
C GLY A 120 16.59 -11.07 -7.45
N LEU A 121 16.67 -10.82 -8.77
CA LEU A 121 16.56 -9.47 -9.34
C LEU A 121 15.18 -8.86 -9.05
N GLY A 122 14.10 -9.62 -9.24
CA GLY A 122 12.76 -9.19 -8.90
C GLY A 122 12.63 -8.77 -7.43
N ASN A 123 13.25 -9.54 -6.53
CA ASN A 123 13.27 -9.24 -5.11
C ASN A 123 13.98 -7.92 -4.81
N ILE A 124 15.13 -7.64 -5.44
CA ILE A 124 15.87 -6.38 -5.27
C ILE A 124 15.05 -5.20 -5.77
N TYR A 125 14.46 -5.32 -6.95
CA TYR A 125 13.63 -4.24 -7.53
C TYR A 125 12.38 -3.99 -6.70
N SER A 126 11.76 -5.04 -6.17
CA SER A 126 10.63 -4.93 -5.24
C SER A 126 11.01 -4.22 -3.94
N ASP A 127 12.16 -4.59 -3.32
CA ASP A 127 12.68 -3.93 -2.11
C ASP A 127 12.97 -2.43 -2.34
N GLN A 128 13.24 -2.02 -3.59
CA GLN A 128 13.44 -0.63 -4.02
C GLN A 128 12.19 0.05 -4.56
N GLN A 129 11.03 -0.63 -4.57
CA GLN A 129 9.77 -0.17 -5.15
C GLN A 129 9.84 0.15 -6.66
N ARG A 130 10.78 -0.46 -7.36
CA ARG A 130 10.95 -0.40 -8.83
C ARG A 130 10.03 -1.43 -9.48
N TRP A 131 8.74 -1.14 -9.43
CA TRP A 131 7.68 -2.14 -9.71
C TRP A 131 7.67 -2.69 -11.13
N GLU A 132 7.99 -1.86 -12.15
CA GLU A 132 8.07 -2.28 -13.56
C GLU A 132 9.19 -3.29 -13.77
N GLU A 133 10.34 -3.03 -13.18
CA GLU A 133 11.51 -3.88 -13.29
C GLU A 133 11.33 -5.16 -12.46
N ALA A 134 10.70 -5.05 -11.30
CA ALA A 134 10.32 -6.22 -10.50
C ALA A 134 9.35 -7.13 -11.26
N GLU A 135 8.31 -6.58 -11.91
CA GLU A 135 7.39 -7.36 -12.73
C GLU A 135 8.11 -8.07 -13.86
N ALA A 136 8.97 -7.37 -14.63
CA ALA A 136 9.72 -7.96 -15.72
C ALA A 136 10.60 -9.12 -15.24
N ALA A 137 11.31 -8.93 -14.13
CA ALA A 137 12.19 -9.94 -13.56
C ALA A 137 11.41 -11.17 -13.05
N TYR A 138 10.28 -10.98 -12.35
CA TYR A 138 9.44 -12.09 -11.88
C TYR A 138 8.73 -12.81 -13.05
N ARG A 139 8.35 -12.11 -14.13
CA ARG A 139 7.84 -12.77 -15.34
C ARG A 139 8.88 -13.70 -15.96
N ASN A 140 10.13 -13.25 -16.03
CA ASN A 140 11.23 -14.10 -16.48
C ASN A 140 11.44 -15.30 -15.55
N ALA A 141 11.39 -15.09 -14.24
CA ALA A 141 11.51 -16.17 -13.25
C ALA A 141 10.41 -17.24 -13.44
N ALA A 142 9.16 -16.79 -13.53
CA ALA A 142 8.00 -17.68 -13.75
C ALA A 142 8.04 -18.38 -15.12
N GLN A 143 8.58 -17.74 -16.16
CA GLN A 143 8.76 -18.34 -17.48
C GLN A 143 9.86 -19.41 -17.49
N TRP A 144 11.01 -19.13 -16.85
CA TRP A 144 12.17 -20.02 -16.85
C TRP A 144 12.07 -21.13 -15.78
N SER A 145 11.28 -20.92 -14.77
CA SER A 145 10.97 -21.88 -13.70
C SER A 145 9.46 -21.94 -13.43
N PRO A 146 8.67 -22.55 -14.33
CA PRO A 146 7.19 -22.49 -14.27
C PRO A 146 6.55 -23.19 -13.07
N SER A 147 7.30 -24.00 -12.33
CA SER A 147 6.87 -24.69 -11.10
C SER A 147 7.41 -24.03 -9.82
N ASP A 148 8.12 -22.92 -9.96
CA ASP A 148 8.61 -22.14 -8.81
C ASP A 148 7.45 -21.32 -8.21
N VAL A 149 6.89 -21.82 -7.12
CA VAL A 149 5.73 -21.22 -6.44
C VAL A 149 6.07 -19.87 -5.85
N ASP A 150 7.29 -19.68 -5.33
CA ASP A 150 7.72 -18.39 -4.76
C ASP A 150 7.76 -17.31 -5.86
N ALA A 151 8.23 -17.64 -7.07
CA ALA A 151 8.21 -16.72 -8.21
C ALA A 151 6.79 -16.37 -8.65
N LEU A 152 5.88 -17.34 -8.69
CA LEU A 152 4.46 -17.10 -9.03
C LEU A 152 3.76 -16.22 -7.99
N VAL A 153 3.99 -16.48 -6.73
CA VAL A 153 3.49 -15.69 -5.59
C VAL A 153 4.01 -14.26 -5.66
N ALA A 154 5.33 -14.07 -5.82
CA ALA A 154 5.93 -12.74 -5.90
C ALA A 154 5.42 -11.95 -7.12
N LEU A 155 5.25 -12.62 -8.26
CA LEU A 155 4.67 -12.00 -9.45
C LEU A 155 3.23 -11.56 -9.22
N SER A 156 2.41 -12.38 -8.57
CA SER A 156 1.04 -12.01 -8.23
C SER A 156 0.97 -10.77 -7.33
N VAL A 157 1.89 -10.64 -6.38
CA VAL A 157 2.01 -9.48 -5.49
C VAL A 157 2.36 -8.20 -6.25
N VAL A 158 3.33 -8.24 -7.16
CA VAL A 158 3.75 -7.06 -7.93
C VAL A 158 2.68 -6.63 -8.93
N LEU A 159 1.93 -7.59 -9.47
CA LEU A 159 0.86 -7.31 -10.43
C LEU A 159 -0.35 -6.59 -9.81
N VAL A 160 -0.61 -6.75 -8.53
CA VAL A 160 -1.70 -6.04 -7.83
C VAL A 160 -1.29 -4.64 -7.37
N GLN A 161 -0.01 -4.26 -7.47
CA GLN A 161 0.41 -2.88 -7.15
C GLN A 161 -0.30 -1.89 -8.08
N PRO A 162 -0.98 -0.85 -7.56
CA PRO A 162 -1.63 0.14 -8.38
C PRO A 162 -0.59 0.92 -9.20
N ARG A 163 -0.89 1.15 -10.47
CA ARG A 163 -0.08 1.99 -11.37
C ARG A 163 -0.96 3.05 -12.00
N THR A 164 -0.36 4.19 -12.27
CA THR A 164 -1.00 5.25 -13.05
C THR A 164 -1.17 4.79 -14.51
N GLY A 165 -2.36 4.98 -15.07
CA GLY A 165 -2.65 4.68 -16.47
C GLY A 165 -3.56 3.47 -16.71
N ALA A 166 -3.77 3.15 -18.00
CA ALA A 166 -4.59 2.02 -18.44
C ALA A 166 -3.85 0.68 -18.25
N GLY A 167 -4.61 -0.40 -17.99
CA GLY A 167 -4.05 -1.77 -17.96
C GLY A 167 -4.08 -2.47 -16.61
N ASN A 168 -4.50 -1.79 -15.53
CA ASN A 168 -4.61 -2.43 -14.21
C ASN A 168 -5.54 -3.64 -14.21
N ALA A 169 -6.66 -3.60 -14.94
CA ALA A 169 -7.59 -4.73 -15.02
C ALA A 169 -6.94 -6.01 -15.57
N LYS A 170 -6.12 -5.88 -16.63
CA LYS A 170 -5.37 -7.03 -17.18
C LYS A 170 -4.33 -7.55 -16.17
N ARG A 171 -3.59 -6.65 -15.53
CA ARG A 171 -2.59 -7.01 -14.53
C ARG A 171 -3.21 -7.76 -13.35
N PHE A 172 -4.38 -7.32 -12.87
CA PHE A 172 -5.10 -7.98 -11.78
C PHE A 172 -5.63 -9.36 -12.21
N ALA A 173 -6.06 -9.51 -13.45
CA ALA A 173 -6.44 -10.83 -13.99
C ALA A 173 -5.22 -11.76 -14.12
N ASP A 174 -4.07 -11.24 -14.57
CA ASP A 174 -2.81 -11.98 -14.60
C ASP A 174 -2.39 -12.41 -13.18
N ALA A 175 -2.49 -11.50 -12.18
CA ALA A 175 -2.18 -11.79 -10.79
C ALA A 175 -3.00 -12.97 -10.25
N GLU A 176 -4.31 -12.98 -10.54
CA GLU A 176 -5.19 -14.11 -10.17
C GLU A 176 -4.73 -15.40 -10.83
N ALA A 177 -4.43 -15.37 -12.14
CA ALA A 177 -4.01 -16.57 -12.87
C ALA A 177 -2.71 -17.17 -12.26
N PHE A 178 -1.73 -16.34 -11.91
CA PHE A 178 -0.50 -16.80 -11.28
C PHE A 178 -0.74 -17.29 -9.84
N ALA A 179 -1.56 -16.62 -9.05
CA ALA A 179 -1.91 -17.07 -7.71
C ALA A 179 -2.67 -18.42 -7.73
N ARG A 180 -3.62 -18.61 -8.65
CA ARG A 180 -4.30 -19.91 -8.84
C ARG A 180 -3.32 -21.01 -9.19
N ARG A 181 -2.35 -20.72 -10.07
CA ARG A 181 -1.32 -21.68 -10.42
C ARG A 181 -0.44 -22.03 -9.21
N ALA A 182 -0.08 -21.05 -8.39
CA ALA A 182 0.67 -21.29 -7.15
C ALA A 182 -0.10 -22.23 -6.20
N VAL A 183 -1.40 -22.00 -6.00
CA VAL A 183 -2.28 -22.87 -5.21
C VAL A 183 -2.40 -24.28 -5.80
N GLN A 184 -2.46 -24.42 -7.13
CA GLN A 184 -2.51 -25.73 -7.79
C GLN A 184 -1.23 -26.53 -7.59
N LEU A 185 -0.07 -25.86 -7.64
CA LEU A 185 1.24 -26.50 -7.44
C LEU A 185 1.47 -26.89 -5.97
N GLU A 186 1.10 -25.99 -5.06
CA GLU A 186 1.25 -26.19 -3.61
C GLU A 186 -0.07 -25.92 -2.86
N PRO A 187 -1.02 -26.85 -2.84
CA PRO A 187 -2.33 -26.67 -2.19
C PRO A 187 -2.27 -26.45 -0.67
N LYS A 188 -1.14 -26.76 -0.03
CA LYS A 188 -0.89 -26.56 1.40
C LYS A 188 -0.13 -25.29 1.72
N ASN A 189 0.15 -24.45 0.73
CA ASN A 189 0.87 -23.19 0.94
C ASN A 189 -0.11 -22.07 1.34
N ALA A 190 -0.11 -21.69 2.62
CA ALA A 190 -0.99 -20.65 3.16
C ALA A 190 -0.80 -19.29 2.45
N ILE A 191 0.46 -18.95 2.10
CA ILE A 191 0.76 -17.69 1.40
C ILE A 191 0.15 -17.69 0.02
N ALA A 192 0.21 -18.79 -0.73
CA ALA A 192 -0.39 -18.88 -2.07
C ALA A 192 -1.91 -18.65 -2.02
N TRP A 193 -2.60 -19.23 -1.03
CA TRP A 193 -4.03 -19.00 -0.81
C TRP A 193 -4.35 -17.57 -0.45
N ASP A 194 -3.57 -16.95 0.46
CA ASP A 194 -3.73 -15.54 0.78
C ASP A 194 -3.55 -14.65 -0.44
N ARG A 195 -2.51 -14.90 -1.26
CA ARG A 195 -2.27 -14.11 -2.49
C ARG A 195 -3.36 -14.30 -3.54
N LEU A 196 -3.99 -15.47 -3.61
CA LEU A 196 -5.18 -15.66 -4.44
C LEU A 196 -6.31 -14.73 -3.96
N GLY A 197 -6.58 -14.68 -2.67
CA GLY A 197 -7.55 -13.76 -2.08
C GLY A 197 -7.24 -12.29 -2.41
N VAL A 198 -5.97 -11.87 -2.28
CA VAL A 198 -5.53 -10.51 -2.62
C VAL A 198 -5.74 -10.19 -4.11
N ALA A 199 -5.43 -11.13 -5.01
CA ALA A 199 -5.64 -10.94 -6.44
C ALA A 199 -7.13 -10.83 -6.81
N LEU A 200 -7.99 -11.63 -6.18
CA LEU A 200 -9.45 -11.54 -6.33
C LEU A 200 -9.99 -10.19 -5.84
N GLN A 201 -9.53 -9.72 -4.68
CA GLN A 201 -9.88 -8.39 -4.16
C GLN A 201 -9.43 -7.25 -5.08
N ALA A 202 -8.24 -7.33 -5.66
CA ALA A 202 -7.76 -6.33 -6.62
C ALA A 202 -8.68 -6.20 -7.84
N ARG A 203 -9.35 -7.28 -8.21
CA ARG A 203 -10.41 -7.28 -9.24
C ARG A 203 -11.78 -6.78 -8.74
N GLY A 204 -11.86 -6.37 -7.48
CA GLY A 204 -13.13 -5.95 -6.86
C GLY A 204 -14.05 -7.09 -6.43
N LEU A 205 -13.56 -8.33 -6.38
CA LEU A 205 -14.36 -9.50 -6.02
C LEU A 205 -14.36 -9.69 -4.50
N PHE A 206 -15.44 -9.26 -3.86
CA PHE A 206 -15.71 -9.48 -2.44
C PHE A 206 -16.86 -10.50 -2.32
N ASN A 207 -16.53 -11.79 -2.45
CA ASN A 207 -17.49 -12.89 -2.58
C ASN A 207 -17.01 -14.15 -1.84
N ASN A 208 -17.81 -15.21 -1.91
CA ASN A 208 -17.52 -16.49 -1.26
C ASN A 208 -16.19 -17.12 -1.72
N GLU A 209 -15.76 -16.88 -2.95
CA GLU A 209 -14.49 -17.41 -3.44
C GLU A 209 -13.29 -16.73 -2.77
N THR A 210 -13.36 -15.42 -2.65
CA THR A 210 -12.33 -14.63 -1.93
C THR A 210 -12.31 -14.98 -0.45
N GLU A 211 -13.49 -15.13 0.18
CA GLU A 211 -13.60 -15.64 1.54
C GLU A 211 -12.96 -17.02 1.69
N HIS A 212 -13.29 -17.95 0.80
CA HIS A 212 -12.72 -19.30 0.81
C HIS A 212 -11.19 -19.28 0.73
N ALA A 213 -10.62 -18.47 -0.14
CA ALA A 213 -9.18 -18.36 -0.28
C ALA A 213 -8.51 -17.94 1.04
N TYR A 214 -9.03 -16.92 1.72
CA TYR A 214 -8.48 -16.49 3.01
C TYR A 214 -8.78 -17.46 4.15
N ARG A 215 -9.93 -18.12 4.18
CA ARG A 215 -10.21 -19.17 5.15
C ARG A 215 -9.21 -20.32 5.02
N ARG A 216 -8.89 -20.73 3.79
CA ARG A 216 -7.85 -21.75 3.57
C ARG A 216 -6.47 -21.27 4.04
N ALA A 217 -6.12 -20.01 3.85
CA ALA A 217 -4.86 -19.46 4.34
C ALA A 217 -4.76 -19.54 5.87
N VAL A 218 -5.79 -19.13 6.62
CA VAL A 218 -5.78 -19.18 8.09
C VAL A 218 -5.92 -20.59 8.66
N GLU A 219 -6.56 -21.52 7.94
CA GLU A 219 -6.61 -22.94 8.29
C GLU A 219 -5.24 -23.62 8.16
N LEU A 220 -4.51 -23.29 7.09
CA LEU A 220 -3.20 -23.85 6.80
C LEU A 220 -2.11 -23.25 7.70
N ASP A 221 -2.22 -21.97 8.03
CA ASP A 221 -1.33 -21.30 9.00
C ASP A 221 -2.12 -20.47 10.00
N PRO A 222 -2.50 -21.02 11.16
CA PRO A 222 -3.20 -20.31 12.23
C PRO A 222 -2.38 -19.20 12.92
N GLN A 223 -1.11 -19.04 12.55
CA GLN A 223 -0.25 -17.97 13.05
C GLN A 223 -0.01 -16.86 12.00
N PHE A 224 -0.77 -16.84 10.91
CA PHE A 224 -0.63 -15.88 9.82
C PHE A 224 -1.53 -14.63 10.04
N PRO A 225 -1.05 -13.56 10.72
CA PRO A 225 -1.89 -12.44 11.14
C PRO A 225 -2.50 -11.66 9.95
N VAL A 226 -1.76 -11.53 8.85
CA VAL A 226 -2.22 -10.79 7.66
C VAL A 226 -3.41 -11.48 7.01
N ALA A 227 -3.42 -12.82 6.94
CA ALA A 227 -4.54 -13.57 6.38
C ALA A 227 -5.83 -13.38 7.20
N TYR A 228 -5.72 -13.31 8.54
CA TYR A 228 -6.87 -12.96 9.39
C TYR A 228 -7.41 -11.56 9.10
N ALA A 229 -6.53 -10.56 8.92
CA ALA A 229 -6.94 -9.19 8.59
C ALA A 229 -7.62 -9.11 7.21
N HIS A 230 -7.09 -9.84 6.23
CA HIS A 230 -7.70 -9.93 4.89
C HIS A 230 -9.06 -10.62 4.92
N LEU A 231 -9.21 -11.73 5.67
CA LEU A 231 -10.49 -12.41 5.84
C LEU A 231 -11.51 -11.49 6.52
N ALA A 232 -11.10 -10.81 7.60
CA ALA A 232 -11.95 -9.84 8.29
C ALA A 232 -12.45 -8.75 7.35
N ARG A 233 -11.57 -8.21 6.51
CA ARG A 233 -11.91 -7.19 5.53
C ARG A 233 -12.97 -7.68 4.53
N VAL A 234 -12.81 -8.90 3.98
CA VAL A 234 -13.79 -9.46 3.04
C VAL A 234 -15.14 -9.65 3.72
N LEU A 235 -15.18 -10.22 4.92
CA LEU A 235 -16.41 -10.41 5.67
C LEU A 235 -17.10 -9.07 5.96
N ASN A 236 -16.34 -8.04 6.33
CA ASN A 236 -16.87 -6.71 6.56
C ASN A 236 -17.49 -6.11 5.28
N ARG A 237 -16.83 -6.27 4.11
CA ARG A 237 -17.37 -5.87 2.80
C ARG A 237 -18.62 -6.65 2.39
N MET A 238 -18.74 -7.90 2.83
CA MET A 238 -19.95 -8.73 2.65
C MET A 238 -21.05 -8.40 3.67
N GLY A 239 -20.85 -7.41 4.56
CA GLY A 239 -21.81 -7.00 5.59
C GLY A 239 -21.78 -7.86 6.86
N ARG A 240 -20.91 -8.84 6.96
CA ARG A 240 -20.77 -9.79 8.08
C ARG A 240 -19.81 -9.25 9.16
N ARG A 241 -20.15 -8.10 9.73
CA ARG A 241 -19.28 -7.34 10.65
C ARG A 241 -18.98 -8.08 11.94
N ASP A 242 -19.95 -8.79 12.47
CA ASP A 242 -19.83 -9.54 13.74
C ASP A 242 -18.81 -10.68 13.63
N GLU A 243 -18.67 -11.26 12.43
CA GLU A 243 -17.64 -12.28 12.16
C GLU A 243 -16.26 -11.66 11.87
N ALA A 244 -16.22 -10.45 11.33
CA ALA A 244 -14.98 -9.76 10.99
C ALA A 244 -14.22 -9.27 12.24
N GLN A 245 -14.94 -8.77 13.26
CA GLN A 245 -14.33 -8.16 14.44
C GLN A 245 -13.36 -9.09 15.19
N PRO A 246 -13.74 -10.33 15.57
CA PRO A 246 -12.82 -11.24 16.28
C PRO A 246 -11.59 -11.63 15.44
N LEU A 247 -11.70 -11.60 14.10
CA LEU A 247 -10.58 -11.87 13.22
C LEU A 247 -9.56 -10.72 13.21
N TYR A 248 -9.99 -9.46 13.24
CA TYR A 248 -9.09 -8.32 13.43
C TYR A 248 -8.39 -8.36 14.79
N GLU A 249 -9.10 -8.73 15.85
CA GLU A 249 -8.52 -8.90 17.18
C GLU A 249 -7.47 -10.01 17.17
N ARG A 250 -7.78 -11.13 16.54
CA ARG A 250 -6.82 -12.24 16.38
C ARG A 250 -5.60 -11.82 15.56
N ALA A 251 -5.78 -11.14 14.45
CA ALA A 251 -4.69 -10.59 13.65
C ALA A 251 -3.77 -9.70 14.50
N THR A 252 -4.36 -8.80 15.29
CA THR A 252 -3.62 -7.87 16.16
C THR A 252 -2.84 -8.61 17.26
N GLN A 253 -3.43 -9.63 17.87
CA GLN A 253 -2.76 -10.45 18.88
C GLN A 253 -1.55 -11.22 18.33
N LEU A 254 -1.67 -11.74 17.10
CA LEU A 254 -0.62 -12.51 16.43
C LEU A 254 0.51 -11.62 15.88
N ALA A 255 0.22 -10.37 15.55
CA ALA A 255 1.20 -9.44 14.95
C ALA A 255 2.32 -9.11 15.94
N LYS A 256 3.57 -9.31 15.52
CA LYS A 256 4.77 -9.11 16.33
C LYS A 256 5.64 -7.94 15.89
N ASP A 257 5.39 -7.42 14.70
CA ASP A 257 6.19 -6.38 14.07
C ASP A 257 5.32 -5.20 13.60
N PRO A 258 5.91 -3.98 13.52
CA PRO A 258 5.19 -2.78 13.11
C PRO A 258 4.59 -2.85 11.71
N ALA A 259 5.23 -3.55 10.78
CA ALA A 259 4.76 -3.63 9.40
C ALA A 259 3.44 -4.41 9.33
N THR A 260 3.34 -5.54 10.01
CA THR A 260 2.10 -6.33 10.12
C THR A 260 0.97 -5.53 10.79
N LEU A 261 1.27 -4.82 11.88
CA LEU A 261 0.28 -3.97 12.55
C LEU A 261 -0.21 -2.82 11.65
N ASN A 262 0.66 -2.23 10.84
CA ASN A 262 0.27 -1.21 9.85
C ASN A 262 -0.78 -1.74 8.87
N VAL A 263 -0.60 -2.95 8.33
CA VAL A 263 -1.58 -3.55 7.41
C VAL A 263 -2.94 -3.77 8.08
N ILE A 264 -2.93 -4.22 9.33
CA ILE A 264 -4.18 -4.38 10.09
C ILE A 264 -4.86 -3.02 10.27
N ALA A 265 -4.11 -1.99 10.66
CA ALA A 265 -4.64 -0.63 10.84
C ALA A 265 -5.15 -0.03 9.53
N GLU A 266 -4.43 -0.21 8.42
CA GLU A 266 -4.86 0.20 7.08
C GLU A 266 -6.16 -0.50 6.66
N SER A 267 -6.24 -1.82 6.88
CA SER A 267 -7.46 -2.59 6.60
C SER A 267 -8.65 -2.08 7.40
N LEU A 268 -8.47 -1.82 8.70
CA LEU A 268 -9.51 -1.25 9.55
C LEU A 268 -9.96 0.14 9.07
N GLN A 269 -9.03 1.02 8.72
CA GLN A 269 -9.35 2.36 8.24
C GLN A 269 -9.99 2.35 6.85
N ALA A 270 -9.58 1.45 5.95
CA ALA A 270 -10.20 1.26 4.64
C ALA A 270 -11.67 0.85 4.74
N GLU A 271 -12.02 0.12 5.80
CA GLU A 271 -13.39 -0.28 6.12
C GLU A 271 -14.11 0.70 7.08
N GLN A 272 -13.56 1.92 7.24
CA GLN A 272 -14.09 2.97 8.12
C GLN A 272 -14.20 2.57 9.60
N GLN A 273 -13.50 1.52 10.01
CA GLN A 273 -13.41 1.09 11.40
C GLN A 273 -12.33 1.89 12.15
N TRP A 274 -12.45 3.21 12.09
CA TRP A 274 -11.44 4.15 12.59
C TRP A 274 -11.10 3.94 14.07
N GLN A 275 -12.12 3.74 14.91
CA GLN A 275 -11.91 3.54 16.36
C GLN A 275 -11.14 2.26 16.65
N ASN A 276 -11.41 1.19 15.90
CA ASN A 276 -10.73 -0.09 16.06
C ASN A 276 -9.26 -0.03 15.59
N SER A 277 -8.91 0.93 14.72
CA SER A 277 -7.52 1.13 14.30
C SER A 277 -6.65 1.83 15.37
N GLU A 278 -7.25 2.61 16.29
CA GLU A 278 -6.48 3.38 17.29
C GLU A 278 -5.59 2.50 18.18
N PRO A 279 -6.08 1.41 18.83
CA PRO A 279 -5.23 0.56 19.66
C PRO A 279 -4.12 -0.14 18.86
N VAL A 280 -4.40 -0.51 17.61
CA VAL A 280 -3.39 -1.13 16.72
C VAL A 280 -2.27 -0.15 16.43
N LEU A 281 -2.62 1.11 16.09
CA LEU A 281 -1.64 2.17 15.80
C LEU A 281 -0.83 2.55 17.02
N LYS A 282 -1.46 2.64 18.21
CA LYS A 282 -0.74 2.87 19.48
C LYS A 282 0.31 1.78 19.70
N ARG A 283 -0.06 0.52 19.54
CA ARG A 283 0.88 -0.60 19.68
C ARG A 283 1.99 -0.54 18.63
N THR A 284 1.70 -0.13 17.41
CA THR A 284 2.73 0.08 16.38
C THR A 284 3.74 1.13 16.82
N LEU A 285 3.26 2.26 17.36
CA LEU A 285 4.10 3.37 17.80
C LEU A 285 4.86 3.05 19.12
N GLU A 286 4.36 2.15 19.95
CA GLU A 286 5.09 1.59 21.09
C GLU A 286 6.31 0.76 20.65
N LEU A 287 6.16 -0.01 19.56
CA LEU A 287 7.25 -0.82 19.00
C LEU A 287 8.23 0.02 18.17
N ASP A 288 7.73 0.99 17.43
CA ASP A 288 8.51 1.91 16.59
C ASP A 288 7.88 3.31 16.61
N GLY A 289 8.33 4.13 17.56
CA GLY A 289 7.81 5.48 17.78
C GLY A 289 7.98 6.45 16.62
N LYS A 290 8.79 6.09 15.61
CA LYS A 290 9.02 6.87 14.39
C LYS A 290 8.48 6.17 13.14
N ASN A 291 7.61 5.19 13.29
CA ASN A 291 7.01 4.49 12.16
C ASN A 291 6.19 5.46 11.29
N PRO A 292 6.62 5.75 10.04
CA PRO A 292 6.00 6.79 9.23
C PRO A 292 4.55 6.47 8.88
N THR A 293 4.24 5.22 8.60
CA THR A 293 2.87 4.77 8.27
C THR A 293 1.96 4.93 9.47
N ALA A 294 2.35 4.44 10.64
CA ALA A 294 1.53 4.54 11.85
C ALA A 294 1.28 6.00 12.28
N LEU A 295 2.31 6.85 12.19
CA LEU A 295 2.18 8.29 12.47
C LEU A 295 1.16 8.95 11.53
N TYR A 296 1.25 8.67 10.23
CA TYR A 296 0.32 9.19 9.24
C TYR A 296 -1.11 8.66 9.47
N LEU A 297 -1.29 7.36 9.70
CA LEU A 297 -2.59 6.73 9.91
C LEU A 297 -3.25 7.23 11.22
N MET A 298 -2.48 7.43 12.28
CA MET A 298 -2.96 8.01 13.53
C MET A 298 -3.42 9.46 13.30
N GLY A 299 -2.59 10.27 12.65
CA GLY A 299 -2.96 11.64 12.28
C GLY A 299 -4.21 11.69 11.41
N ARG A 300 -4.34 10.80 10.41
CA ARG A 300 -5.50 10.70 9.52
C ARG A 300 -6.79 10.38 10.30
N MET A 301 -6.74 9.40 11.19
CA MET A 301 -7.87 9.02 12.03
C MET A 301 -8.31 10.23 12.90
N LEU A 302 -7.38 10.90 13.54
CA LEU A 302 -7.67 12.05 14.39
C LEU A 302 -8.28 13.22 13.60
N VAL A 303 -7.83 13.45 12.35
CA VAL A 303 -8.44 14.44 11.45
C VAL A 303 -9.87 14.06 11.08
N VAL A 304 -10.15 12.78 10.78
CA VAL A 304 -11.52 12.29 10.51
C VAL A 304 -12.45 12.57 11.70
N PHE A 305 -11.98 12.38 12.93
CA PHE A 305 -12.72 12.69 14.14
C PHE A 305 -12.67 14.18 14.54
N LYS A 306 -12.08 15.05 13.70
CA LYS A 306 -11.91 16.49 13.98
C LYS A 306 -11.10 16.78 15.23
N ARG A 307 -10.31 15.83 15.71
CA ARG A 307 -9.38 15.96 16.84
C ARG A 307 -8.06 16.60 16.40
N TYR A 308 -8.16 17.78 15.78
CA TYR A 308 -7.05 18.43 15.05
C TYR A 308 -5.84 18.74 15.94
N ARG A 309 -6.05 19.19 17.17
CA ARG A 309 -4.96 19.48 18.11
C ARG A 309 -4.17 18.22 18.47
N GLU A 310 -4.84 17.09 18.54
CA GLU A 310 -4.20 15.82 18.85
C GLU A 310 -3.53 15.21 17.61
N SER A 311 -4.01 15.51 16.40
CA SER A 311 -3.41 15.02 15.17
C SER A 311 -2.08 15.73 14.85
N GLU A 312 -1.92 16.99 15.28
CA GLU A 312 -0.75 17.81 14.94
C GLU A 312 0.60 17.16 15.28
N PRO A 313 0.87 16.67 16.51
CA PRO A 313 2.18 16.08 16.84
C PRO A 313 2.50 14.85 16.00
N TYR A 314 1.52 14.00 15.71
CA TYR A 314 1.73 12.81 14.86
C TYR A 314 2.08 13.21 13.43
N LEU A 315 1.34 14.17 12.86
CA LEU A 315 1.56 14.60 11.48
C LEU A 315 2.86 15.40 11.34
N LYS A 316 3.24 16.22 12.32
CA LYS A 316 4.57 16.87 12.33
C LYS A 316 5.67 15.82 12.27
N LEU A 317 5.64 14.84 13.17
CA LEU A 317 6.63 13.79 13.18
C LEU A 317 6.60 12.97 11.89
N ALA A 318 5.42 12.70 11.32
CA ALA A 318 5.30 12.03 10.02
C ALA A 318 6.00 12.81 8.89
N THR A 319 5.91 14.16 8.88
CA THR A 319 6.62 15.00 7.89
C THR A 319 8.13 15.05 8.11
N GLU A 320 8.59 14.91 9.33
CA GLU A 320 10.03 14.83 9.68
C GLU A 320 10.66 13.52 9.22
N VAL A 321 9.98 12.40 9.48
CA VAL A 321 10.47 11.05 9.08
C VAL A 321 10.27 10.76 7.60
N SER A 322 9.31 11.42 6.95
CA SER A 322 9.02 11.28 5.52
C SER A 322 8.99 12.64 4.79
N PRO A 323 10.15 13.32 4.67
CA PRO A 323 10.22 14.71 4.20
C PRO A 323 9.89 14.91 2.71
N ARG A 324 9.69 13.82 1.96
CA ARG A 324 9.33 13.84 0.53
C ARG A 324 7.94 13.23 0.26
N ALA A 325 7.17 12.91 1.31
CA ALA A 325 5.86 12.32 1.15
C ALA A 325 4.76 13.39 1.09
N PHE A 326 3.97 13.41 0.03
CA PHE A 326 2.85 14.35 -0.14
C PHE A 326 1.81 14.28 0.99
N GLN A 327 1.34 13.06 1.31
CA GLN A 327 0.18 12.85 2.18
C GLN A 327 0.34 13.42 3.61
N PRO A 328 1.47 13.22 4.33
CA PRO A 328 1.64 13.83 5.65
C PRO A 328 1.59 15.35 5.64
N PHE A 329 2.24 16.00 4.64
CA PHE A 329 2.20 17.46 4.51
C PHE A 329 0.80 17.96 4.18
N ASN A 330 0.10 17.34 3.23
CA ASN A 330 -1.27 17.70 2.89
C ASN A 330 -2.20 17.62 4.12
N LEU A 331 -2.10 16.54 4.88
CA LEU A 331 -2.95 16.33 6.05
C LEU A 331 -2.59 17.27 7.22
N LEU A 332 -1.32 17.61 7.41
CA LEU A 332 -0.88 18.60 8.37
C LEU A 332 -1.36 20.01 7.99
N GLY A 333 -1.30 20.37 6.69
CA GLY A 333 -1.85 21.62 6.17
C GLY A 333 -3.36 21.73 6.45
N ARG A 334 -4.11 20.65 6.22
CA ARG A 334 -5.55 20.58 6.56
C ARG A 334 -5.79 20.73 8.07
N THR A 335 -4.92 20.18 8.89
CA THR A 335 -4.99 20.31 10.34
C THR A 335 -4.80 21.78 10.75
N TYR A 336 -3.80 22.47 10.20
CA TYR A 336 -3.58 23.89 10.46
C TYR A 336 -4.74 24.77 9.95
N LEU A 337 -5.25 24.48 8.73
CA LEU A 337 -6.41 25.17 8.19
C LEU A 337 -7.62 25.07 9.13
N ALA A 338 -7.92 23.86 9.63
CA ALA A 338 -9.02 23.63 10.56
C ALA A 338 -8.82 24.31 11.92
N LEU A 339 -7.59 24.55 12.32
CA LEU A 339 -7.21 25.30 13.52
C LEU A 339 -7.14 26.82 13.29
N ASN A 340 -7.48 27.32 12.09
CA ASN A 340 -7.37 28.71 11.63
C ASN A 340 -5.93 29.27 11.68
N ARG A 341 -4.93 28.39 11.56
CA ARG A 341 -3.50 28.70 11.50
C ARG A 341 -3.08 28.80 10.03
N PHE A 342 -3.56 29.86 9.34
CA PHE A 342 -3.52 29.97 7.88
C PHE A 342 -2.09 30.10 7.33
N GLU A 343 -1.21 30.82 8.01
CA GLU A 343 0.19 30.98 7.61
C GLU A 343 0.94 29.64 7.64
N GLU A 344 0.71 28.84 8.67
CA GLU A 344 1.33 27.51 8.79
C GLU A 344 0.73 26.52 7.78
N ALA A 345 -0.57 26.63 7.50
CA ALA A 345 -1.23 25.85 6.48
C ALA A 345 -0.62 26.14 5.10
N GLU A 346 -0.47 27.42 4.73
CA GLU A 346 0.12 27.88 3.46
C GLU A 346 1.53 27.31 3.28
N VAL A 347 2.42 27.48 4.28
CA VAL A 347 3.79 26.97 4.23
C VAL A 347 3.83 25.42 4.11
N THR A 348 2.91 24.74 4.80
CA THR A 348 2.85 23.27 4.76
C THR A 348 2.33 22.76 3.41
N TYR A 349 1.34 23.42 2.81
CA TYR A 349 0.85 23.07 1.48
C TYR A 349 1.87 23.37 0.37
N GLU A 350 2.72 24.39 0.50
CA GLU A 350 3.84 24.59 -0.42
C GLU A 350 4.82 23.42 -0.41
N ARG A 351 5.11 22.89 0.78
CA ARG A 351 5.91 21.65 0.89
C ARG A 351 5.22 20.44 0.27
N ALA A 352 3.91 20.31 0.49
CA ALA A 352 3.13 19.25 -0.16
C ALA A 352 3.16 19.38 -1.69
N ALA A 353 3.01 20.59 -2.23
CA ALA A 353 2.99 20.86 -3.67
C ALA A 353 4.28 20.46 -4.39
N ALA A 354 5.43 20.50 -3.69
CA ALA A 354 6.71 20.07 -4.23
C ALA A 354 6.77 18.57 -4.59
N PHE A 355 5.91 17.76 -3.97
CA PHE A 355 5.86 16.29 -4.16
C PHE A 355 4.52 15.81 -4.72
N ALA A 356 3.65 16.76 -5.10
CA ALA A 356 2.30 16.46 -5.56
C ALA A 356 2.29 15.91 -7.00
N SER A 357 1.59 14.81 -7.20
CA SER A 357 1.19 14.32 -8.51
C SER A 357 0.21 15.29 -9.19
N PRO A 358 -0.07 15.19 -10.49
CA PRO A 358 -1.07 16.03 -11.14
C PRO A 358 -2.45 16.00 -10.47
N GLY A 359 -2.91 14.83 -9.99
CA GLY A 359 -4.16 14.70 -9.23
C GLY A 359 -4.10 15.38 -7.86
N ASP A 360 -2.97 15.22 -7.15
CA ASP A 360 -2.76 15.84 -5.84
C ASP A 360 -2.71 17.39 -5.94
N ARG A 361 -2.18 17.96 -7.03
CA ARG A 361 -2.17 19.39 -7.25
C ARG A 361 -3.57 19.98 -7.29
N LYS A 362 -4.50 19.31 -7.99
CA LYS A 362 -5.91 19.72 -8.01
C LYS A 362 -6.54 19.66 -6.61
N GLN A 363 -6.20 18.65 -5.84
CA GLN A 363 -6.67 18.55 -4.45
C GLN A 363 -6.14 19.70 -3.58
N LEU A 364 -4.85 20.07 -3.74
CA LEU A 364 -4.26 21.21 -3.03
C LEU A 364 -4.85 22.56 -3.45
N ALA A 365 -5.35 22.69 -4.68
CA ALA A 365 -6.00 23.91 -5.14
C ALA A 365 -7.32 24.18 -4.41
N GLY A 366 -8.06 23.14 -4.00
CA GLY A 366 -9.43 23.22 -3.49
C GLY A 366 -9.61 23.71 -2.06
N ILE A 367 -10.85 23.59 -1.56
CA ILE A 367 -11.31 24.11 -0.26
C ILE A 367 -10.57 23.54 0.97
N TYR A 368 -9.93 22.39 0.85
CA TYR A 368 -9.07 21.80 1.87
C TYR A 368 -7.58 22.02 1.57
N GLY A 369 -7.26 23.01 0.75
CA GLY A 369 -5.94 23.43 0.34
C GLY A 369 -5.84 24.95 0.27
N PHE A 370 -5.22 25.47 -0.80
CA PHE A 370 -4.97 26.91 -0.96
C PHE A 370 -6.24 27.76 -1.09
N GLU A 371 -7.31 27.26 -1.72
CA GLU A 371 -8.61 27.94 -1.72
C GLU A 371 -9.12 28.16 -0.30
N GLY A 372 -9.11 27.11 0.54
CA GLY A 372 -9.52 27.22 1.92
C GLY A 372 -8.66 28.16 2.76
N VAL A 373 -7.35 28.23 2.49
CA VAL A 373 -6.44 29.23 3.08
C VAL A 373 -6.85 30.63 2.69
N GLY A 374 -7.13 30.87 1.40
CA GLY A 374 -7.63 32.13 0.88
C GLY A 374 -8.93 32.58 1.55
N ASP A 375 -9.89 31.67 1.67
CA ASP A 375 -11.15 31.92 2.37
C ASP A 375 -10.94 32.27 3.86
N GLY A 376 -9.99 31.60 4.50
CA GLY A 376 -9.59 31.88 5.86
C GLY A 376 -9.01 33.29 6.02
N TYR A 377 -8.13 33.70 5.12
CA TYR A 377 -7.57 35.05 5.10
C TYR A 377 -8.63 36.12 4.79
N MET A 378 -9.59 35.82 3.89
CA MET A 378 -10.71 36.75 3.62
C MET A 378 -11.56 36.98 4.90
N LYS A 379 -11.91 35.92 5.61
CA LYS A 379 -12.62 36.00 6.92
C LYS A 379 -11.79 36.81 7.93
N ALA A 380 -10.48 36.67 7.93
CA ALA A 380 -9.57 37.44 8.79
C ALA A 380 -9.29 38.84 8.26
N LYS A 381 -9.94 39.30 7.17
CA LYS A 381 -9.76 40.61 6.51
C LYS A 381 -8.31 40.85 6.01
N LYS A 382 -7.57 39.80 5.75
CA LYS A 382 -6.18 39.82 5.20
C LYS A 382 -6.21 39.66 3.67
N LYS A 383 -6.84 40.61 2.94
CA LYS A 383 -7.04 40.55 1.50
C LYS A 383 -5.77 40.24 0.68
N PRO A 384 -4.60 40.89 0.91
CA PRO A 384 -3.40 40.57 0.13
C PRO A 384 -2.93 39.12 0.30
N SER A 385 -3.07 38.56 1.50
CA SER A 385 -2.75 37.15 1.76
C SER A 385 -3.76 36.21 1.10
N ALA A 386 -5.05 36.58 1.10
CA ALA A 386 -6.07 35.81 0.40
C ALA A 386 -5.82 35.77 -1.12
N ALA A 387 -5.47 36.92 -1.71
CA ALA A 387 -5.13 37.00 -3.13
C ALA A 387 -3.97 36.07 -3.51
N ARG A 388 -2.88 36.06 -2.69
CA ARG A 388 -1.75 35.13 -2.90
C ARG A 388 -2.19 33.67 -2.86
N ALA A 389 -3.00 33.29 -1.86
CA ALA A 389 -3.45 31.92 -1.72
C ALA A 389 -4.35 31.47 -2.90
N TYR A 390 -5.28 32.33 -3.35
CA TYR A 390 -6.10 32.05 -4.55
C TYR A 390 -5.28 32.01 -5.84
N GLN A 391 -4.28 32.88 -5.98
CA GLN A 391 -3.35 32.84 -7.11
C GLN A 391 -2.61 31.51 -7.13
N ARG A 392 -2.14 31.05 -5.98
CA ARG A 392 -1.47 29.75 -5.86
C ARG A 392 -2.39 28.58 -6.19
N ALA A 393 -3.65 28.63 -5.74
CA ALA A 393 -4.66 27.65 -6.12
C ALA A 393 -4.86 27.59 -7.64
N LEU A 394 -4.93 28.74 -8.33
CA LEU A 394 -5.04 28.82 -9.80
C LEU A 394 -3.82 28.26 -10.53
N GLU A 395 -2.61 28.43 -10.00
CA GLU A 395 -1.40 27.82 -10.57
C GLU A 395 -1.46 26.27 -10.52
N LEU A 396 -2.14 25.71 -9.53
CA LEU A 396 -2.30 24.28 -9.35
C LEU A 396 -3.50 23.69 -10.11
N ASP A 397 -4.55 24.49 -10.34
CA ASP A 397 -5.75 24.15 -11.13
C ASP A 397 -6.11 25.28 -12.10
N PRO A 398 -5.34 25.43 -13.20
CA PRO A 398 -5.54 26.52 -14.17
C PRO A 398 -6.90 26.44 -14.86
N GLY A 399 -7.56 27.60 -15.02
CA GLY A 399 -8.86 27.71 -15.68
C GLY A 399 -10.05 27.42 -14.77
N ASN A 400 -9.84 27.31 -13.47
CA ASN A 400 -10.92 27.22 -12.49
C ASN A 400 -11.59 28.57 -12.29
N LYS A 401 -12.76 28.76 -12.91
CA LYS A 401 -13.51 30.03 -12.90
C LYS A 401 -13.93 30.52 -11.53
N GLU A 402 -14.17 29.58 -10.61
CA GLU A 402 -14.54 29.92 -9.23
C GLU A 402 -13.34 30.56 -8.50
N LEU A 403 -12.15 30.02 -8.67
CA LEU A 403 -10.92 30.59 -8.11
C LEU A 403 -10.57 31.94 -8.74
N GLU A 404 -10.82 32.14 -10.06
CA GLU A 404 -10.68 33.45 -10.73
C GLU A 404 -11.59 34.49 -10.09
N GLN A 405 -12.86 34.18 -9.85
CA GLN A 405 -13.82 35.07 -9.19
C GLN A 405 -13.40 35.40 -7.75
N ARG A 406 -12.95 34.38 -6.97
CA ARG A 406 -12.46 34.59 -5.61
C ARG A 406 -11.22 35.49 -5.58
N LEU A 407 -10.29 35.29 -6.50
CA LEU A 407 -9.10 36.15 -6.65
C LEU A 407 -9.51 37.62 -6.96
N ALA A 408 -10.41 37.82 -7.92
CA ALA A 408 -10.93 39.16 -8.25
C ALA A 408 -11.60 39.84 -7.04
N GLY A 409 -12.30 39.09 -6.18
CA GLY A 409 -12.91 39.62 -4.95
C GLY A 409 -11.93 39.91 -3.83
N ALA A 410 -10.70 39.42 -3.91
CA ALA A 410 -9.65 39.64 -2.93
C ALA A 410 -8.82 40.90 -3.20
N HIS A 411 -8.88 41.46 -4.39
CA HIS A 411 -8.35 42.76 -4.77
C HIS A 411 -9.34 43.86 -4.40
#